data_e9808a981ac162dc03051edfec35ea78
#
_entry.id   e9808a981ac162dc03051edfec35ea78
#
_cell.length_a   1.000
_cell.length_b   1.000
_cell.length_c   1.000
_cell.angle_alpha   90.00
_cell.angle_beta   90.00
_cell.angle_gamma   90.00
#
_symmetry.space_group_name_H-M   'P 1'
#
loop_
_entity.id
_entity.type
_entity.pdbx_description
1 polymer ?
#
loop_
_entity_poly.entity_id
_entity_poly.type
_entity_poly.pdbx_seq_one_letter_code
_entity_poly.pdbx_strand_id
1 'polypeptide(L)'
;MTTFAIFAPMTNNHKIIDYDAILDAKFGKEGTPERARTEEAAYSFYSGQILQDVRKEAKMTQSELAERTQTTKSYISKIENGVITPSVGVFYRIIAALGMRVEVVKPAY
;
A
#
# COMPACT_ATOMS: atom_id res chain seq x y z
N MET A 1 14.35 8.94 -8.69
CA MET A 1 13.57 8.13 -7.74
C MET A 1 12.39 8.93 -7.22
N THR A 2 11.30 8.30 -7.03
CA THR A 2 10.08 9.00 -6.64
C THR A 2 9.42 8.28 -5.48
N THR A 3 9.18 9.00 -4.42
CA THR A 3 8.33 8.55 -3.32
C THR A 3 7.10 9.45 -3.33
N PHE A 4 5.93 8.89 -3.52
CA PHE A 4 4.74 9.72 -3.67
C PHE A 4 3.74 9.60 -2.55
N ALA A 5 3.87 8.63 -1.69
CA ALA A 5 2.96 8.52 -0.56
C ALA A 5 3.64 7.79 0.59
N ILE A 6 3.38 8.27 1.78
CA ILE A 6 3.80 7.61 3.02
C ILE A 6 2.55 7.38 3.84
N PHE A 7 2.39 6.14 4.30
CA PHE A 7 1.29 5.81 5.21
C PHE A 7 1.78 6.01 6.63
N ALA A 8 1.06 6.82 7.38
CA ALA A 8 1.43 7.14 8.75
C ALA A 8 0.24 6.92 9.67
N PRO A 9 0.48 6.48 10.91
CA PRO A 9 -0.60 6.40 11.90
C PRO A 9 -1.13 7.79 12.21
N MET A 10 -2.37 7.86 12.65
CA MET A 10 -2.99 9.12 13.05
C MET A 10 -2.45 9.66 14.38
N THR A 11 -1.52 8.95 14.96
CA THR A 11 -0.76 9.39 16.13
C THR A 11 0.60 9.90 15.65
N ASN A 12 1.42 10.43 16.55
CA ASN A 12 2.75 10.90 16.21
C ASN A 12 3.76 9.75 16.03
N ASN A 13 3.33 8.54 16.24
CA ASN A 13 4.20 7.37 16.16
C ASN A 13 4.03 6.72 14.78
N HIS A 14 4.87 7.09 13.83
CA HIS A 14 4.81 6.52 12.49
C HIS A 14 6.11 5.85 12.10
N LYS A 15 5.99 4.92 11.18
CA LYS A 15 7.08 4.09 10.69
C LYS A 15 7.25 4.32 9.20
N ILE A 16 8.49 4.48 8.77
CA ILE A 16 8.83 4.62 7.36
C ILE A 16 9.49 3.32 6.91
N ILE A 17 8.96 2.74 5.85
CA ILE A 17 9.49 1.51 5.26
C ILE A 17 9.95 1.83 3.86
N ASP A 18 11.12 1.33 3.49
CA ASP A 18 11.65 1.53 2.14
C ASP A 18 11.04 0.50 1.18
N TYR A 19 9.92 0.87 0.59
CA TYR A 19 9.26 0.03 -0.39
C TYR A 19 9.94 0.05 -1.76
N ASP A 20 10.78 1.05 -2.03
CA ASP A 20 11.53 1.10 -3.30
C ASP A 20 12.50 -0.07 -3.40
N ALA A 21 13.13 -0.43 -2.28
CA ALA A 21 14.04 -1.58 -2.25
C ALA A 21 13.28 -2.89 -2.55
N ILE A 22 12.07 -3.01 -2.05
CA ILE A 22 11.22 -4.18 -2.30
C ILE A 22 10.82 -4.24 -3.78
N LEU A 23 10.42 -3.11 -4.34
CA LEU A 23 10.04 -3.02 -5.74
C LEU A 23 11.22 -3.32 -6.67
N ASP A 24 12.41 -2.81 -6.33
CA ASP A 24 13.61 -3.04 -7.12
C ASP A 24 13.96 -4.53 -7.15
N ALA A 25 13.82 -5.20 -6.02
CA ALA A 25 14.10 -6.63 -5.92
C ALA A 25 13.11 -7.47 -6.72
N LYS A 26 11.84 -7.04 -6.78
CA LYS A 26 10.78 -7.81 -7.43
C LYS A 26 10.60 -7.47 -8.90
N PHE A 27 10.71 -6.21 -9.29
CA PHE A 27 10.35 -5.72 -10.62
C PHE A 27 11.51 -5.10 -11.40
N GLY A 28 12.72 -5.09 -10.84
CA GLY A 28 13.85 -4.40 -11.45
C GLY A 28 13.90 -2.94 -11.03
N LYS A 29 15.06 -2.33 -11.24
CA LYS A 29 15.29 -0.95 -10.83
C LYS A 29 14.49 0.02 -11.68
N GLU A 30 14.08 1.10 -11.07
CA GLU A 30 13.42 2.20 -11.75
C GLU A 30 14.29 2.72 -12.89
N GLY A 31 13.68 3.00 -14.02
CA GLY A 31 14.38 3.43 -15.22
C GLY A 31 14.79 2.31 -16.14
N THR A 32 14.66 1.05 -15.74
CA THR A 32 14.94 -0.07 -16.64
C THR A 32 13.72 -0.36 -17.50
N PRO A 33 13.91 -0.98 -18.69
CA PRO A 33 12.78 -1.37 -19.52
C PRO A 33 11.81 -2.34 -18.82
N GLU A 34 12.33 -3.23 -18.01
CA GLU A 34 11.52 -4.17 -17.25
C GLU A 34 10.60 -3.45 -16.29
N ARG A 35 11.13 -2.48 -15.55
CA ARG A 35 10.34 -1.72 -14.60
C ARG A 35 9.27 -0.90 -15.30
N ALA A 36 9.58 -0.31 -16.44
CA ALA A 36 8.64 0.48 -17.22
C ALA A 36 7.45 -0.37 -17.68
N ARG A 37 7.72 -1.60 -18.13
CA ARG A 37 6.66 -2.50 -18.59
C ARG A 37 5.79 -3.03 -17.47
N THR A 38 6.29 -3.06 -16.25
CA THR A 38 5.59 -3.61 -15.10
C THR A 38 5.17 -2.55 -14.08
N GLU A 39 5.23 -1.29 -14.48
CA GLU A 39 4.98 -0.16 -13.58
C GLU A 39 3.63 -0.26 -12.86
N GLU A 40 2.57 -0.55 -13.62
CA GLU A 40 1.24 -0.68 -13.05
C GLU A 40 1.15 -1.85 -12.07
N ALA A 41 1.72 -2.99 -12.43
CA ALA A 41 1.77 -4.14 -11.55
C ALA A 41 2.60 -3.85 -10.31
N ALA A 42 3.69 -3.09 -10.46
CA ALA A 42 4.52 -2.69 -9.34
C ALA A 42 3.75 -1.82 -8.36
N TYR A 43 2.95 -0.88 -8.85
CA TYR A 43 2.15 -0.02 -7.96
C TYR A 43 1.07 -0.81 -7.24
N SER A 44 0.44 -1.77 -7.90
CA SER A 44 -0.55 -2.64 -7.24
C SER A 44 0.10 -3.47 -6.15
N PHE A 45 1.28 -4.03 -6.42
CA PHE A 45 2.05 -4.77 -5.43
C PHE A 45 2.44 -3.87 -4.25
N TYR A 46 2.96 -2.69 -4.56
CA TYR A 46 3.40 -1.71 -3.56
C TYR A 46 2.26 -1.35 -2.62
N SER A 47 1.11 -0.97 -3.18
CA SER A 47 -0.05 -0.59 -2.39
C SER A 47 -0.56 -1.75 -1.53
N GLY A 48 -0.62 -2.95 -2.10
CA GLY A 48 -1.05 -4.14 -1.38
C GLY A 48 -0.12 -4.48 -0.23
N GLN A 49 1.19 -4.36 -0.46
CA GLN A 49 2.18 -4.63 0.57
C GLN A 49 2.06 -3.66 1.75
N ILE A 50 1.87 -2.39 1.45
CA ILE A 50 1.65 -1.38 2.47
C ILE A 50 0.41 -1.70 3.30
N LEU A 51 -0.69 -2.01 2.64
CA LEU A 51 -1.94 -2.32 3.34
C LEU A 51 -1.79 -3.55 4.24
N GLN A 52 -1.12 -4.58 3.74
CA GLN A 52 -0.88 -5.78 4.53
C GLN A 52 -0.04 -5.49 5.77
N ASP A 53 1.05 -4.74 5.60
CA ASP A 53 1.95 -4.42 6.71
C ASP A 53 1.23 -3.58 7.76
N VAL A 54 0.47 -2.58 7.34
CA VAL A 54 -0.28 -1.71 8.24
C VAL A 54 -1.36 -2.50 8.96
N ARG A 55 -2.05 -3.38 8.25
CA ARG A 55 -3.09 -4.22 8.86
C ARG A 55 -2.51 -5.12 9.93
N LYS A 56 -1.40 -5.77 9.64
CA LYS A 56 -0.72 -6.65 10.61
C LYS A 56 -0.22 -5.87 11.82
N GLU A 57 0.30 -4.69 11.59
CA GLU A 57 0.77 -3.82 12.66
C GLU A 57 -0.40 -3.37 13.56
N ALA A 58 -1.57 -3.18 12.97
CA ALA A 58 -2.78 -2.86 13.73
C ALA A 58 -3.41 -4.10 14.39
N LYS A 59 -2.81 -5.28 14.19
CA LYS A 59 -3.30 -6.55 14.74
C LYS A 59 -4.73 -6.85 14.32
N MET A 60 -5.05 -6.53 13.09
CA MET A 60 -6.38 -6.71 12.52
C MET A 60 -6.34 -7.84 11.49
N THR A 61 -7.35 -8.70 11.49
CA THR A 61 -7.47 -9.75 10.48
C THR A 61 -8.03 -9.17 9.18
N GLN A 62 -7.85 -9.91 8.09
CA GLN A 62 -8.47 -9.52 6.82
C GLN A 62 -9.99 -9.44 6.94
N SER A 63 -10.58 -10.37 7.67
CA SER A 63 -12.03 -10.38 7.90
C SER A 63 -12.51 -9.16 8.66
N GLU A 64 -11.78 -8.76 9.70
CA GLU A 64 -12.12 -7.57 10.46
C GLU A 64 -12.03 -6.31 9.62
N LEU A 65 -10.98 -6.20 8.82
CA LEU A 65 -10.82 -5.06 7.93
C LEU A 65 -11.93 -5.02 6.88
N ALA A 66 -12.27 -6.16 6.31
CA ALA A 66 -13.36 -6.28 5.34
C ALA A 66 -14.68 -5.81 5.95
N GLU A 67 -14.99 -6.24 7.16
CA GLU A 67 -16.21 -5.84 7.85
C GLU A 67 -16.25 -4.33 8.06
N ARG A 68 -15.16 -3.74 8.53
CA ARG A 68 -15.10 -2.30 8.80
C ARG A 68 -15.19 -1.44 7.55
N THR A 69 -14.82 -1.99 6.40
CA THR A 69 -14.84 -1.27 5.14
C THR A 69 -16.01 -1.66 4.24
N GLN A 70 -16.89 -2.54 4.73
CA GLN A 70 -18.03 -3.03 3.97
C GLN A 70 -17.61 -3.71 2.67
N THR A 71 -16.54 -4.48 2.76
CA THR A 71 -16.02 -5.28 1.65
C THR A 71 -16.00 -6.75 2.07
N THR A 72 -15.28 -7.57 1.33
CA THR A 72 -15.17 -9.00 1.64
C THR A 72 -13.71 -9.35 1.96
N LYS A 73 -13.52 -10.42 2.72
CA LYS A 73 -12.19 -10.94 3.00
C LYS A 73 -11.43 -11.24 1.71
N SER A 74 -12.12 -11.82 0.73
CA SER A 74 -11.53 -12.13 -0.57
C SER A 74 -11.03 -10.88 -1.28
N TYR A 75 -11.80 -9.79 -1.20
CA TYR A 75 -11.42 -8.52 -1.79
C TYR A 75 -10.16 -7.96 -1.13
N ILE A 76 -10.12 -7.96 0.20
CA ILE A 76 -8.93 -7.50 0.93
C ILE A 76 -7.71 -8.35 0.57
N SER A 77 -7.88 -9.66 0.52
CA SER A 77 -6.78 -10.56 0.15
C SER A 77 -6.25 -10.27 -1.25
N LYS A 78 -7.13 -10.02 -2.20
CA LYS A 78 -6.72 -9.72 -3.58
C LYS A 78 -5.97 -8.40 -3.69
N ILE A 79 -6.39 -7.40 -2.92
CA ILE A 79 -5.68 -6.12 -2.86
C ILE A 79 -4.28 -6.33 -2.27
N GLU A 80 -4.18 -7.04 -1.17
CA GLU A 80 -2.91 -7.25 -0.48
C GLU A 80 -1.92 -8.05 -1.33
N ASN A 81 -2.43 -8.91 -2.20
CA ASN A 81 -1.60 -9.71 -3.09
C ASN A 81 -1.33 -9.03 -4.44
N GLY A 82 -1.81 -7.81 -4.63
CA GLY A 82 -1.59 -7.06 -5.85
C GLY A 82 -2.39 -7.56 -7.04
N VAL A 83 -3.40 -8.40 -6.81
CA VAL A 83 -4.24 -8.96 -7.88
C VAL A 83 -5.21 -7.91 -8.42
N ILE A 84 -5.75 -7.09 -7.53
CA ILE A 84 -6.64 -5.99 -7.92
C ILE A 84 -6.16 -4.70 -7.29
N THR A 85 -6.47 -3.59 -7.96
CA THR A 85 -6.17 -2.25 -7.47
C THR A 85 -7.49 -1.61 -7.04
N PRO A 86 -7.62 -1.19 -5.78
CA PRO A 86 -8.86 -0.57 -5.34
C PRO A 86 -9.02 0.82 -5.96
N SER A 87 -10.25 1.29 -6.04
CA SER A 87 -10.49 2.69 -6.38
C SER A 87 -9.94 3.59 -5.27
N VAL A 88 -9.70 4.85 -5.60
CA VAL A 88 -9.17 5.82 -4.63
C VAL A 88 -10.08 5.92 -3.40
N GLY A 89 -11.41 5.95 -3.63
CA GLY A 89 -12.35 6.02 -2.51
C GLY A 89 -12.28 4.84 -1.57
N VAL A 90 -12.22 3.64 -2.12
CA VAL A 90 -12.10 2.42 -1.31
C VAL A 90 -10.74 2.38 -0.60
N PHE A 91 -9.69 2.79 -1.30
CA PHE A 91 -8.34 2.83 -0.73
C PHE A 91 -8.31 3.73 0.50
N TYR A 92 -8.83 4.94 0.40
CA TYR A 92 -8.88 5.85 1.55
C TYR A 92 -9.74 5.32 2.69
N ARG A 93 -10.83 4.62 2.36
CA ARG A 93 -11.69 4.01 3.39
C ARG A 93 -10.93 2.93 4.16
N ILE A 94 -10.15 2.12 3.47
CA ILE A 94 -9.31 1.09 4.08
C ILE A 94 -8.26 1.73 4.98
N ILE A 95 -7.58 2.74 4.48
CA ILE A 95 -6.54 3.45 5.24
C ILE A 95 -7.14 4.05 6.52
N ALA A 96 -8.30 4.69 6.41
CA ALA A 96 -8.97 5.26 7.58
C ALA A 96 -9.38 4.19 8.60
N ALA A 97 -9.86 3.05 8.12
CA ALA A 97 -10.24 1.94 9.00
C ALA A 97 -9.05 1.38 9.78
N LEU A 98 -7.86 1.54 9.24
CA LEU A 98 -6.62 1.11 9.89
C LEU A 98 -6.03 2.18 10.82
N GLY A 99 -6.69 3.32 10.97
CA GLY A 99 -6.20 4.41 11.80
C GLY A 99 -5.01 5.14 11.18
N MET A 100 -4.93 5.12 9.86
CA MET A 100 -3.82 5.71 9.12
C MET A 100 -4.31 6.82 8.21
N ARG A 101 -3.37 7.57 7.67
CA ARG A 101 -3.66 8.57 6.65
C ARG A 101 -2.62 8.47 5.55
N VAL A 102 -2.97 8.97 4.38
CA VAL A 102 -2.04 9.04 3.25
C VAL A 102 -1.41 10.44 3.24
N GLU A 103 -0.11 10.47 3.18
CA GLU A 103 0.64 11.71 3.01
C GLU A 103 1.36 11.67 1.68
N VAL A 104 1.18 12.70 0.88
CA VAL A 104 1.92 12.86 -0.37
C VAL A 104 3.15 13.69 -0.06
N VAL A 105 4.31 13.12 -0.34
CA VAL A 105 5.58 13.74 0.05
C VAL A 105 6.33 14.16 -1.21
N LYS A 106 6.74 15.44 -1.22
CA LYS A 106 7.57 15.95 -2.31
C LYS A 106 9.00 15.54 -2.05
N PRO A 107 9.70 14.98 -3.06
CA PRO A 107 11.11 14.62 -2.89
C PRO A 107 11.94 15.83 -2.46
N ALA A 108 12.96 15.57 -1.66
CA ALA A 108 13.83 16.62 -1.11
C ALA A 108 15.05 16.89 -1.99
N TYR A 109 14.90 16.81 -3.32
CA TYR A 109 16.01 17.05 -4.26
C TYR A 109 15.55 17.67 -5.55
#